data_29063d097179aef03b8a019e6d3f3668
#
_entry.id   29063d097179aef03b8a019e6d3f3668
#
_cell.length_a   1.000
_cell.length_b   1.000
_cell.length_c   1.000
_cell.angle_alpha   90.00
_cell.angle_beta   90.00
_cell.angle_gamma   90.00
#
_symmetry.space_group_name_H-M   'P 1'
#
loop_
_entity.id
_entity.type
_entity.pdbx_description
1 polymer ?
#
loop_
_entity_poly.entity_id
_entity_poly.type
_entity_poly.pdbx_seq_one_letter_code
_entity_poly.pdbx_strand_id
1 'polypeptide(L)' 'MVKTFYYPIYKCRFCEREFYDGHPYGNPEDAKNSLAGLMAFRPIHHCDGGHIGIGYFTGLERVDKDE' A
#
# COMPACT_ATOMS: atom_id res chain seq x y z
N MET A 1 24.16 -5.86 -3.78
CA MET A 1 23.48 -6.22 -2.53
C MET A 1 21.97 -6.08 -2.71
N VAL A 2 21.22 -7.06 -2.28
CA VAL A 2 19.76 -7.02 -2.40
C VAL A 2 19.17 -6.37 -1.15
N LYS A 3 18.29 -5.40 -1.35
CA LYS A 3 17.52 -4.78 -0.28
C LYS A 3 16.07 -5.17 -0.41
N THR A 4 15.45 -5.47 0.71
CA THR A 4 14.04 -5.86 0.76
C THR A 4 13.21 -4.73 1.32
N PHE A 5 12.11 -4.43 0.64
CA PHE A 5 11.17 -3.40 1.06
C PHE A 5 9.76 -4.00 1.14
N TYR A 6 8.95 -3.44 2.02
CA TYR A 6 7.55 -3.81 2.18
C TYR A 6 6.69 -2.60 1.80
N TYR A 7 5.89 -2.76 0.76
CA TYR A 7 5.05 -1.67 0.23
C TYR A 7 3.61 -1.87 0.66
N PRO A 8 2.99 -0.86 1.28
CA PRO A 8 1.56 -0.94 1.60
C PRO A 8 0.74 -0.98 0.33
N ILE A 9 -0.18 -1.93 0.26
CA ILE A 9 -1.08 -2.09 -0.88
C ILE A 9 -2.50 -1.82 -0.44
N TYR A 10 -3.17 -0.99 -1.21
CA TYR A 10 -4.57 -0.63 -1.02
C TYR A 10 -5.38 -1.06 -2.22
N LYS A 11 -6.65 -1.32 -2.01
CA LYS A 11 -7.59 -1.67 -3.08
C LYS A 11 -8.71 -0.65 -3.09
N CYS A 12 -9.02 -0.11 -4.26
CA CYS A 12 -10.12 0.84 -4.41
C CYS A 12 -11.46 0.13 -4.31
N ARG A 13 -12.36 0.61 -3.46
CA ARG A 13 -13.69 0.02 -3.31
C ARG A 13 -14.57 0.22 -4.54
N PHE A 14 -14.28 1.25 -5.33
CA PHE A 14 -15.11 1.56 -6.50
C PHE A 14 -14.68 0.74 -7.72
N CYS A 15 -13.41 0.85 -8.13
CA CYS A 15 -12.92 0.19 -9.35
C CYS A 15 -12.21 -1.13 -9.09
N GLU A 16 -11.97 -1.48 -7.83
CA GLU A 16 -11.32 -2.72 -7.39
C GLU A 16 -9.85 -2.85 -7.81
N ARG A 17 -9.23 -1.77 -8.28
CA ARG A 17 -7.81 -1.78 -8.60
C ARG A 17 -6.97 -1.70 -7.34
N GLU A 18 -5.87 -2.43 -7.35
CA GLU A 18 -4.85 -2.33 -6.31
C GLU A 18 -3.86 -1.22 -6.64
N PHE A 19 -3.39 -0.52 -5.61
CA PHE A 19 -2.41 0.54 -5.79
C PHE A 19 -1.55 0.67 -4.54
N TYR A 20 -0.35 1.22 -4.72
CA TYR A 20 0.55 1.50 -3.60
C TYR A 20 0.26 2.90 -3.09
N ASP A 21 0.33 3.08 -1.76
CA ASP A 21 0.23 4.38 -1.15
C ASP A 21 1.13 4.44 0.07
N GLY A 22 1.74 5.60 0.30
CA GLY A 22 2.69 5.77 1.38
C GLY A 22 4.10 5.34 0.99
N HIS A 23 4.98 5.32 1.98
CA HIS A 23 6.38 4.95 1.77
C HIS A 23 6.63 3.48 2.09
N PRO A 24 7.65 2.88 1.49
CA PRO A 24 8.00 1.50 1.81
C PRO A 24 8.67 1.39 3.17
N TYR A 25 8.56 0.21 3.78
CA TYR A 25 9.24 -0.11 5.04
C TYR A 25 10.44 -1.00 4.74
N GLY A 26 11.57 -0.69 5.41
CA GLY A 26 12.82 -1.39 5.19
C GLY A 26 12.95 -2.72 5.94
N ASN A 27 12.03 -3.01 6.86
CA ASN A 27 12.04 -4.28 7.57
C ASN A 27 10.63 -4.65 8.03
N PRO A 28 10.39 -5.97 8.25
CA PRO A 28 9.04 -6.42 8.60
C PRO A 28 8.55 -5.93 9.98
N GLU A 29 9.47 -5.64 10.89
CA GLU A 29 9.11 -5.19 12.22
C GLU A 29 8.46 -3.80 12.17
N ASP A 30 9.07 -2.87 11.43
CA ASP A 30 8.52 -1.53 11.25
C ASP A 30 7.17 -1.59 10.54
N ALA A 31 7.05 -2.46 9.56
CA ALA A 31 5.79 -2.65 8.84
C ALA A 31 4.69 -3.12 9.79
N LYS A 32 4.99 -4.12 10.64
CA LYS A 32 4.04 -4.62 11.63
C LYS A 32 3.60 -3.53 12.61
N ASN A 33 4.55 -2.72 13.07
CA ASN A 33 4.27 -1.66 14.03
C ASN A 33 3.40 -0.57 13.44
N SER A 34 3.32 -0.49 12.12
CA SER A 34 2.54 0.52 11.41
C SER A 34 1.16 0.01 10.97
N LEU A 35 0.84 -1.26 11.21
CA LEU A 35 -0.39 -1.87 10.69
C LEU A 35 -1.66 -1.13 11.13
N ALA A 36 -1.73 -0.71 12.38
CA ALA A 36 -2.92 -0.01 12.87
C ALA A 36 -3.17 1.28 12.09
N GLY A 37 -2.11 2.06 11.83
CA GLY A 37 -2.21 3.28 11.03
C GLY A 37 -2.54 3.00 9.57
N LEU A 38 -1.92 1.96 8.99
CA LEU A 38 -2.19 1.58 7.61
C LEU A 38 -3.64 1.13 7.43
N MET A 39 -4.18 0.37 8.39
CA MET A 39 -5.55 -0.10 8.33
C MET A 39 -6.56 1.02 8.52
N ALA A 40 -6.21 2.05 9.28
CA ALA A 40 -7.09 3.20 9.50
C ALA A 40 -7.06 4.20 8.34
N PHE A 41 -6.01 4.19 7.54
CA PHE A 41 -5.85 5.11 6.42
C PHE A 41 -6.78 4.72 5.26
N ARG A 42 -7.47 5.71 4.71
CA ARG A 42 -8.40 5.51 3.59
C ARG A 42 -8.01 6.46 2.46
N PRO A 43 -7.02 6.08 1.64
CA PRO A 43 -6.57 6.96 0.55
C PRO A 43 -7.63 7.09 -0.54
N ILE A 44 -7.65 8.25 -1.17
CA ILE A 44 -8.54 8.51 -2.30
C ILE A 44 -7.86 7.99 -3.56
N HIS A 45 -8.61 7.26 -4.37
CA HIS A 45 -8.13 6.73 -5.64
C HIS A 45 -8.91 7.37 -6.79
N HIS A 46 -8.18 7.97 -7.73
CA HIS A 46 -8.79 8.53 -8.94
C HIS A 46 -8.93 7.44 -9.98
N CYS A 47 -10.15 6.99 -10.18
CA CYS A 47 -10.46 5.91 -11.12
C CYS A 47 -10.58 6.45 -12.54
N ASP A 48 -10.51 5.56 -13.52
CA ASP A 48 -10.73 5.92 -14.91
C ASP A 48 -12.16 6.43 -15.09
N GLY A 49 -12.35 7.34 -16.04
CA GLY A 49 -13.67 7.90 -16.32
C GLY A 49 -14.11 9.00 -15.36
N GLY A 50 -13.18 9.54 -14.57
CA GLY A 50 -13.47 10.64 -13.66
C GLY A 50 -14.12 10.24 -12.35
N HIS A 51 -14.22 8.95 -12.06
CA HIS A 51 -14.74 8.46 -10.80
C HIS A 51 -13.72 8.57 -9.69
N ILE A 52 -14.20 8.70 -8.47
CA ILE A 52 -13.33 8.77 -7.28
C ILE A 52 -13.76 7.69 -6.31
N GLY A 53 -12.82 6.83 -5.95
CA GLY A 53 -13.04 5.76 -5.00
C GLY A 53 -12.23 5.94 -3.73
N ILE A 54 -12.54 5.14 -2.72
CA ILE A 54 -11.81 5.13 -1.46
C ILE A 54 -11.10 3.79 -1.33
N GLY A 55 -9.79 3.85 -1.06
CA GLY A 55 -8.99 2.67 -0.87
C GLY A 55 -9.07 2.09 0.52
N TYR A 56 -8.78 0.82 0.65
CA TYR A 56 -8.63 0.16 1.95
C TYR A 56 -7.39 -0.74 1.91
N PHE A 57 -6.76 -0.87 3.05
CA PHE A 57 -5.51 -1.63 3.19
C PHE A 57 -5.75 -3.12 2.99
N THR A 58 -4.95 -3.75 2.13
CA THR A 58 -5.05 -5.20 1.88
C THR A 58 -3.84 -5.98 2.35
N GLY A 59 -2.67 -5.36 2.40
CA GLY A 59 -1.48 -6.05 2.81
C GLY A 59 -0.19 -5.31 2.48
N LEU A 60 0.92 -5.98 2.73
CA LEU A 60 2.25 -5.46 2.47
C LEU A 60 2.93 -6.38 1.47
N GLU A 61 3.30 -5.83 0.33
CA GLU A 61 4.00 -6.60 -0.70
C GLU A 61 5.50 -6.53 -0.47
N ARG A 62 6.14 -7.68 -0.46
CA ARG A 62 7.59 -7.76 -0.36
C ARG A 62 8.21 -7.57 -1.74
N VAL A 63 9.12 -6.61 -1.83
CA VAL A 63 9.85 -6.33 -3.08
C VAL A 63 11.34 -6.33 -2.78
N ASP A 64 12.08 -7.12 -3.52
CA ASP A 64 13.54 -7.17 -3.42
C ASP A 64 14.13 -6.32 -4.53
N LYS A 65 15.01 -5.40 -4.17
CA LYS A 65 15.69 -4.53 -5.12
C LYS A 65 17.20 -4.75 -5.05
N ASP A 66 17.80 -4.92 -6.20
CA ASP A 66 19.25 -5.04 -6.30
C ASP A 66 19.86 -3.65 -6.50
N GLU A 67 20.73 -3.28 -5.57
CA GLU A 67 21.45 -2.01 -5.61
C GLU A 67 22.94 -2.21 -5.70
#